data_c29a4ae0a11a1f34c580dccb19b3161b
#
_entry.id   c29a4ae0a11a1f34c580dccb19b3161b
#
_cell.length_a   1.000
_cell.length_b   1.000
_cell.length_c   1.000
_cell.angle_alpha   90.00
_cell.angle_beta   90.00
_cell.angle_gamma   90.00
#
_symmetry.space_group_name_H-M   'P 1'
#
loop_
_entity.id
_entity.type
_entity.pdbx_description
1 polymer ?
#
loop_
_entity_poly.entity_id
_entity_poly.type
_entity_poly.pdbx_seq_one_letter_code
_entity_poly.pdbx_strand_id
1 'polypeptide(L)'
;HGEIRIAFGPDEEIGRGADHFDAKGFATDYAYTMDGGVLGELQYESFNAAQITYKITGVSVHPGTAKGKMKNANMIAAELASLFPEKEVPEHTEGYEGFYLLHNMQARIEEAEMVYIIRDHDKEKFLARKKFAEEVAAKINEKYGNVVEYELYDQYYNMGDVIKEDKRCVDVAEQAIKNAGVTPIIIPIRGGTDGSKISYMGIPTPNIFVGGENFHGQYEFSCLEHMTKAADTIVEIAKLAKK
;
A
#
# COMPACT_ATOMS: atom_id res chain seq x y z
N HIS A 1 20.01 -20.08 -19.84
CA HIS A 1 19.40 -18.84 -19.37
C HIS A 1 20.03 -17.63 -20.07
N GLY A 2 19.29 -16.51 -20.11
CA GLY A 2 19.82 -15.22 -20.53
C GLY A 2 20.66 -14.56 -19.44
N GLU A 3 20.87 -13.24 -19.55
CA GLU A 3 21.48 -12.43 -18.48
C GLU A 3 20.52 -12.37 -17.29
N ILE A 4 21.05 -12.57 -16.08
CA ILE A 4 20.31 -12.47 -14.84
C ILE A 4 20.95 -11.39 -14.00
N ARG A 5 20.15 -10.46 -13.51
CA ARG A 5 20.56 -9.40 -12.59
C ARG A 5 19.86 -9.56 -11.25
N ILE A 6 20.61 -9.41 -10.18
CA ILE A 6 20.12 -9.59 -8.81
C ILE A 6 20.41 -8.30 -8.04
N ALA A 7 19.40 -7.80 -7.33
CA ALA A 7 19.51 -6.66 -6.44
C ALA A 7 19.03 -7.02 -5.03
N PHE A 8 19.71 -6.47 -4.03
CA PHE A 8 19.33 -6.50 -2.62
C PHE A 8 19.27 -5.06 -2.14
N GLY A 9 18.15 -4.66 -1.57
CA GLY A 9 17.93 -3.30 -1.07
C GLY A 9 17.55 -3.31 0.42
N PRO A 10 17.92 -2.28 1.20
CA PRO A 10 17.41 -2.04 2.55
C PRO A 10 16.08 -1.30 2.51
N ASP A 11 15.45 -1.14 3.68
CA ASP A 11 14.35 -0.19 3.94
C ASP A 11 13.02 -0.50 3.21
N GLU A 12 12.80 -1.75 2.75
CA GLU A 12 11.52 -2.14 2.15
C GLU A 12 10.39 -1.99 3.17
N GLU A 13 10.55 -2.47 4.41
CA GLU A 13 9.56 -2.48 5.49
C GLU A 13 9.06 -1.08 5.93
N ILE A 14 9.80 -0.04 5.59
CA ILE A 14 9.37 1.35 5.77
C ILE A 14 8.93 2.02 4.46
N GLY A 15 8.74 1.22 3.40
CA GLY A 15 8.27 1.66 2.08
C GLY A 15 9.29 2.49 1.29
N ARG A 16 10.59 2.35 1.58
CA ARG A 16 11.67 3.13 0.96
C ARG A 16 12.68 2.31 0.17
N GLY A 17 12.49 1.00 0.05
CA GLY A 17 13.43 0.09 -0.59
C GLY A 17 13.78 0.48 -2.03
N ALA A 18 12.80 0.91 -2.81
CA ALA A 18 13.01 1.34 -4.19
C ALA A 18 13.43 2.81 -4.37
N ASP A 19 13.53 3.63 -3.31
CA ASP A 19 13.77 5.08 -3.44
C ASP A 19 15.10 5.41 -4.14
N HIS A 20 16.12 4.56 -3.99
CA HIS A 20 17.43 4.71 -4.58
C HIS A 20 17.77 3.64 -5.63
N PHE A 21 16.76 2.89 -6.08
CA PHE A 21 16.97 1.84 -7.08
C PHE A 21 17.29 2.45 -8.45
N ASP A 22 18.44 2.10 -9.01
CA ASP A 22 18.85 2.54 -10.35
C ASP A 22 18.23 1.64 -11.43
N ALA A 23 16.96 1.90 -11.76
CA ALA A 23 16.24 1.14 -12.77
C ALA A 23 16.91 1.22 -14.15
N LYS A 24 17.54 2.36 -14.52
CA LYS A 24 18.25 2.52 -15.79
C LYS A 24 19.53 1.68 -15.84
N GLY A 25 20.31 1.68 -14.77
CA GLY A 25 21.50 0.84 -14.66
C GLY A 25 21.16 -0.64 -14.52
N PHE A 26 20.03 -0.97 -13.89
CA PHE A 26 19.55 -2.34 -13.80
C PHE A 26 19.08 -2.89 -15.16
N ALA A 27 18.43 -2.08 -15.99
CA ALA A 27 18.15 -2.28 -17.43
C ALA A 27 17.69 -3.69 -17.81
N THR A 28 16.59 -4.17 -17.23
CA THR A 28 15.94 -5.45 -17.57
C THR A 28 14.61 -5.22 -18.26
N ASP A 29 14.13 -6.19 -19.04
CA ASP A 29 12.80 -6.13 -19.67
C ASP A 29 11.69 -6.21 -18.62
N TYR A 30 11.88 -7.01 -17.56
CA TYR A 30 11.02 -7.14 -16.37
C TYR A 30 11.82 -7.72 -15.19
N ALA A 31 11.27 -7.66 -14.01
CA ALA A 31 11.88 -8.22 -12.80
C ALA A 31 10.82 -8.90 -11.91
N TYR A 32 11.24 -9.40 -10.78
CA TYR A 32 10.37 -9.97 -9.74
C TYR A 32 10.86 -9.55 -8.37
N THR A 33 9.95 -9.17 -7.50
CA THR A 33 10.23 -9.08 -6.06
C THR A 33 9.92 -10.44 -5.41
N MET A 34 10.82 -10.91 -4.57
CA MET A 34 10.63 -12.12 -3.75
C MET A 34 10.12 -11.71 -2.39
N ASP A 35 8.86 -11.29 -2.36
CA ASP A 35 8.20 -10.65 -1.22
C ASP A 35 6.71 -11.02 -1.14
N GLY A 36 6.33 -12.13 -1.77
CA GLY A 36 4.98 -12.66 -1.72
C GLY A 36 4.73 -13.52 -0.48
N GLY A 37 3.47 -13.85 -0.24
CA GLY A 37 3.01 -14.60 0.90
C GLY A 37 3.13 -16.11 0.75
N VAL A 38 1.98 -16.78 0.87
CA VAL A 38 1.88 -18.24 0.94
C VAL A 38 2.33 -18.93 -0.34
N LEU A 39 2.66 -20.21 -0.21
CA LEU A 39 3.13 -21.05 -1.32
C LEU A 39 2.24 -20.94 -2.56
N GLY A 40 2.82 -20.51 -3.68
CA GLY A 40 2.16 -20.40 -4.97
C GLY A 40 1.60 -19.00 -5.29
N GLU A 41 1.64 -18.04 -4.39
CA GLU A 41 1.18 -16.68 -4.68
C GLU A 41 2.00 -16.02 -5.79
N LEU A 42 1.26 -15.43 -6.72
CA LEU A 42 1.76 -14.55 -7.77
C LEU A 42 0.88 -13.30 -7.77
N GLN A 43 1.48 -12.18 -7.49
CA GLN A 43 0.79 -10.92 -7.27
C GLN A 43 1.33 -9.89 -8.26
N TYR A 44 0.47 -9.36 -9.12
CA TYR A 44 0.81 -8.35 -10.12
C TYR A 44 -0.11 -7.12 -10.08
N GLU A 45 -0.97 -7.06 -9.06
CA GLU A 45 -1.82 -5.92 -8.73
C GLU A 45 -1.60 -5.53 -7.27
N SER A 46 -1.49 -4.25 -7.00
CA SER A 46 -1.34 -3.69 -5.66
C SER A 46 -2.36 -2.57 -5.43
N PHE A 47 -2.51 -2.09 -4.22
CA PHE A 47 -3.28 -0.87 -4.01
C PHE A 47 -2.63 0.34 -4.70
N ASN A 48 -3.45 1.33 -5.07
CA ASN A 48 -3.04 2.73 -5.08
C ASN A 48 -3.10 3.22 -3.63
N ALA A 49 -2.13 4.01 -3.21
CA ALA A 49 -1.95 4.39 -1.84
C ALA A 49 -1.69 5.89 -1.66
N ALA A 50 -2.43 6.51 -0.76
CA ALA A 50 -2.19 7.88 -0.32
C ALA A 50 -2.30 7.98 1.20
N GLN A 51 -1.74 9.06 1.72
CA GLN A 51 -1.89 9.47 3.10
C GLN A 51 -2.41 10.90 3.15
N ILE A 52 -3.37 11.15 4.05
CA ILE A 52 -3.78 12.49 4.41
C ILE A 52 -3.56 12.70 5.90
N THR A 53 -2.92 13.83 6.23
CA THR A 53 -2.70 14.25 7.62
C THR A 53 -3.49 15.53 7.86
N TYR A 54 -4.47 15.47 8.75
CA TYR A 54 -5.23 16.63 9.18
C TYR A 54 -4.59 17.23 10.42
N LYS A 55 -4.44 18.57 10.43
CA LYS A 55 -4.03 19.36 11.59
C LYS A 55 -5.19 20.26 11.97
N ILE A 56 -5.68 20.10 13.20
CA ILE A 56 -6.87 20.79 13.69
C ILE A 56 -6.46 21.79 14.78
N THR A 57 -6.78 23.04 14.60
CA THR A 57 -6.50 24.11 15.57
C THR A 57 -7.73 24.40 16.43
N GLY A 58 -7.61 24.21 17.74
CA GLY A 58 -8.62 24.54 18.72
C GLY A 58 -8.39 25.88 19.44
N VAL A 59 -9.32 26.23 20.30
CA VAL A 59 -9.20 27.38 21.21
C VAL A 59 -9.54 26.94 22.60
N SER A 60 -8.55 26.93 23.49
CA SER A 60 -8.71 26.59 24.92
C SER A 60 -9.06 27.84 25.71
N VAL A 61 -10.02 27.71 26.61
CA VAL A 61 -10.40 28.72 27.60
C VAL A 61 -10.86 28.00 28.87
N HIS A 62 -10.98 28.74 29.98
CA HIS A 62 -11.50 28.17 31.21
C HIS A 62 -12.92 27.57 31.00
N PRO A 63 -13.17 26.31 31.38
CA PRO A 63 -14.43 25.61 31.12
C PRO A 63 -15.68 26.38 31.60
N GLY A 64 -15.61 27.03 32.73
CA GLY A 64 -16.72 27.82 33.32
C GLY A 64 -17.10 29.05 32.49
N THR A 65 -16.26 29.51 31.57
CA THR A 65 -16.49 30.69 30.70
C THR A 65 -16.38 30.35 29.21
N ALA A 66 -16.50 29.07 28.88
CA ALA A 66 -16.20 28.54 27.52
C ALA A 66 -17.31 28.78 26.49
N LYS A 67 -18.53 29.11 26.92
CA LYS A 67 -19.69 29.29 26.02
C LYS A 67 -19.39 30.32 24.94
N GLY A 68 -19.48 29.89 23.68
CA GLY A 68 -19.24 30.73 22.49
C GLY A 68 -17.77 31.11 22.24
N LYS A 69 -16.81 30.55 23.02
CA LYS A 69 -15.38 30.89 22.92
C LYS A 69 -14.51 29.67 22.65
N MET A 70 -14.74 28.56 23.35
CA MET A 70 -13.94 27.35 23.20
C MET A 70 -14.20 26.67 21.86
N LYS A 71 -13.12 26.28 21.16
CA LYS A 71 -13.14 25.30 20.07
C LYS A 71 -12.29 24.11 20.53
N ASN A 72 -12.94 23.03 20.93
CA ASN A 72 -12.26 21.85 21.43
C ASN A 72 -11.83 20.95 20.28
N ALA A 73 -10.53 20.90 19.97
CA ALA A 73 -10.01 20.11 18.86
C ALA A 73 -10.24 18.61 19.04
N ASN A 74 -10.34 18.08 20.28
CA ASN A 74 -10.73 16.67 20.49
C ASN A 74 -12.12 16.37 19.88
N MET A 75 -13.09 17.25 20.13
CA MET A 75 -14.46 17.05 19.65
C MET A 75 -14.57 17.27 18.13
N ILE A 76 -13.79 18.20 17.59
CA ILE A 76 -13.73 18.45 16.14
C ILE A 76 -13.09 17.23 15.46
N ALA A 77 -12.03 16.65 16.01
CA ALA A 77 -11.40 15.45 15.49
C ALA A 77 -12.34 14.24 15.51
N ALA A 78 -13.08 14.04 16.60
CA ALA A 78 -14.08 12.99 16.72
C ALA A 78 -15.21 13.15 15.67
N GLU A 79 -15.68 14.37 15.45
CA GLU A 79 -16.66 14.66 14.41
C GLU A 79 -16.10 14.43 13.00
N LEU A 80 -14.87 14.88 12.73
CA LEU A 80 -14.19 14.62 11.47
C LEU A 80 -14.11 13.11 11.19
N ALA A 81 -13.69 12.31 12.17
CA ALA A 81 -13.65 10.86 12.04
C ALA A 81 -15.02 10.24 11.72
N SER A 82 -16.09 10.77 12.34
CA SER A 82 -17.45 10.26 12.13
C SER A 82 -18.02 10.52 10.74
N LEU A 83 -17.38 11.35 9.92
CA LEU A 83 -17.79 11.64 8.54
C LEU A 83 -17.29 10.56 7.56
N PHE A 84 -16.31 9.77 7.95
CA PHE A 84 -15.83 8.66 7.13
C PHE A 84 -16.82 7.48 7.14
N PRO A 85 -16.93 6.74 6.01
CA PRO A 85 -17.83 5.59 5.94
C PRO A 85 -17.45 4.49 6.93
N GLU A 86 -18.37 4.11 7.80
CA GLU A 86 -18.14 3.15 8.89
C GLU A 86 -17.64 1.77 8.42
N LYS A 87 -18.09 1.33 7.23
CA LYS A 87 -17.78 -0.01 6.69
C LYS A 87 -16.62 -0.01 5.69
N GLU A 88 -16.11 1.14 5.30
CA GLU A 88 -14.98 1.23 4.37
C GLU A 88 -13.67 1.34 5.15
N VAL A 89 -13.43 0.38 6.02
CA VAL A 89 -12.25 0.25 6.90
C VAL A 89 -11.62 -1.14 6.72
N PRO A 90 -10.34 -1.34 7.04
CA PRO A 90 -9.68 -2.64 6.85
C PRO A 90 -10.41 -3.81 7.50
N GLU A 91 -11.04 -3.58 8.66
CA GLU A 91 -11.77 -4.59 9.43
C GLU A 91 -13.05 -5.10 8.73
N HIS A 92 -13.53 -4.38 7.71
CA HIS A 92 -14.77 -4.69 6.99
C HIS A 92 -14.58 -4.86 5.48
N THR A 93 -13.35 -4.82 4.98
CA THR A 93 -13.07 -4.89 3.55
C THR A 93 -12.12 -6.03 3.20
N GLU A 94 -12.33 -6.66 2.02
CA GLU A 94 -11.52 -7.76 1.51
C GLU A 94 -11.29 -7.64 -0.01
N GLY A 95 -10.45 -8.51 -0.56
CA GLY A 95 -10.18 -8.59 -2.00
C GLY A 95 -9.79 -7.23 -2.59
N TYR A 96 -10.56 -6.77 -3.57
CA TYR A 96 -10.36 -5.50 -4.28
C TYR A 96 -10.99 -4.27 -3.62
N GLU A 97 -11.66 -4.44 -2.47
CA GLU A 97 -12.32 -3.34 -1.79
C GLU A 97 -11.31 -2.38 -1.16
N GLY A 98 -11.47 -1.09 -1.47
CA GLY A 98 -10.67 -0.03 -0.89
C GLY A 98 -11.16 0.41 0.49
N PHE A 99 -10.32 1.17 1.21
CA PHE A 99 -10.64 1.59 2.57
C PHE A 99 -10.00 2.92 2.95
N TYR A 100 -10.48 3.46 4.07
CA TYR A 100 -9.85 4.51 4.87
C TYR A 100 -9.44 3.91 6.22
N LEU A 101 -8.19 4.09 6.62
CA LEU A 101 -7.72 3.68 7.95
C LEU A 101 -7.29 4.92 8.74
N LEU A 102 -7.95 5.20 9.85
CA LEU A 102 -7.41 6.13 10.84
C LEU A 102 -6.20 5.46 11.50
N HIS A 103 -5.02 5.78 10.99
CA HIS A 103 -3.77 5.14 11.38
C HIS A 103 -3.21 5.69 12.70
N ASN A 104 -3.33 7.01 12.90
CA ASN A 104 -2.90 7.67 14.12
C ASN A 104 -3.79 8.86 14.44
N MET A 105 -4.00 9.09 15.72
CA MET A 105 -4.70 10.27 16.22
C MET A 105 -4.10 10.72 17.55
N GLN A 106 -3.70 11.97 17.60
CA GLN A 106 -3.28 12.64 18.83
C GLN A 106 -4.09 13.92 18.98
N ALA A 107 -4.71 14.12 20.14
CA ALA A 107 -5.61 15.24 20.31
C ALA A 107 -5.60 15.79 21.74
N ARG A 108 -5.75 17.10 21.86
CA ARG A 108 -6.00 17.87 23.07
C ARG A 108 -6.92 19.06 22.73
N ILE A 109 -7.24 19.94 23.69
CA ILE A 109 -8.19 21.03 23.44
C ILE A 109 -7.67 22.00 22.36
N GLU A 110 -6.39 22.31 22.41
CA GLU A 110 -5.73 23.33 21.56
C GLU A 110 -5.45 22.85 20.15
N GLU A 111 -5.19 21.55 19.98
CA GLU A 111 -4.80 20.98 18.69
C GLU A 111 -5.13 19.51 18.60
N ALA A 112 -5.30 19.01 17.37
CA ALA A 112 -5.31 17.59 17.09
C ALA A 112 -4.61 17.31 15.76
N GLU A 113 -3.98 16.14 15.67
CA GLU A 113 -3.43 15.59 14.44
C GLU A 113 -4.07 14.22 14.18
N MET A 114 -4.51 14.00 12.95
CA MET A 114 -5.08 12.73 12.51
C MET A 114 -4.44 12.30 11.20
N VAL A 115 -3.95 11.08 11.16
CA VAL A 115 -3.34 10.48 9.96
C VAL A 115 -4.27 9.41 9.42
N TYR A 116 -4.76 9.60 8.20
CA TYR A 116 -5.51 8.59 7.47
C TYR A 116 -4.70 8.00 6.32
N ILE A 117 -4.80 6.69 6.18
CA ILE A 117 -4.29 5.94 5.03
C ILE A 117 -5.47 5.66 4.10
N ILE A 118 -5.30 5.94 2.81
CA ILE A 118 -6.30 5.74 1.76
C ILE A 118 -5.79 4.67 0.80
N ARG A 119 -6.61 3.66 0.53
CA ARG A 119 -6.27 2.54 -0.35
C ARG A 119 -7.42 2.21 -1.28
N ASP A 120 -7.11 1.96 -2.55
CA ASP A 120 -8.02 1.33 -3.51
C ASP A 120 -7.23 0.73 -4.68
N HIS A 121 -7.64 -0.43 -5.21
CA HIS A 121 -7.02 -1.01 -6.39
C HIS A 121 -7.41 -0.24 -7.66
N ASP A 122 -8.66 0.22 -7.72
CA ASP A 122 -9.18 0.98 -8.85
C ASP A 122 -8.73 2.43 -8.76
N LYS A 123 -8.12 2.94 -9.83
CA LYS A 123 -7.57 4.31 -9.88
C LYS A 123 -8.64 5.39 -9.78
N GLU A 124 -9.80 5.19 -10.40
CA GLU A 124 -10.88 6.20 -10.37
C GLU A 124 -11.50 6.26 -8.97
N LYS A 125 -11.76 5.11 -8.35
CA LYS A 125 -12.22 5.04 -6.96
C LYS A 125 -11.19 5.63 -6.00
N PHE A 126 -9.91 5.36 -6.21
CA PHE A 126 -8.83 5.94 -5.41
C PHE A 126 -8.84 7.47 -5.47
N LEU A 127 -8.97 8.05 -6.66
CA LEU A 127 -9.07 9.51 -6.83
C LEU A 127 -10.35 10.07 -6.17
N ALA A 128 -11.47 9.36 -6.28
CA ALA A 128 -12.70 9.73 -5.60
C ALA A 128 -12.56 9.69 -4.07
N ARG A 129 -11.86 8.69 -3.52
CA ARG A 129 -11.55 8.60 -2.09
C ARG A 129 -10.69 9.77 -1.60
N LYS A 130 -9.68 10.14 -2.35
CA LYS A 130 -8.83 11.30 -2.02
C LYS A 130 -9.66 12.58 -1.98
N LYS A 131 -10.48 12.80 -3.01
CA LYS A 131 -11.38 13.96 -3.08
C LYS A 131 -12.36 13.98 -1.91
N PHE A 132 -12.95 12.84 -1.56
CA PHE A 132 -13.83 12.75 -0.39
C PHE A 132 -13.11 13.15 0.91
N ALA A 133 -11.87 12.71 1.11
CA ALA A 133 -11.08 13.08 2.28
C ALA A 133 -10.83 14.60 2.35
N GLU A 134 -10.60 15.28 1.21
CA GLU A 134 -10.51 16.75 1.14
C GLU A 134 -11.85 17.41 1.45
N GLU A 135 -12.96 16.86 0.94
CA GLU A 135 -14.32 17.37 1.21
C GLU A 135 -14.70 17.27 2.70
N VAL A 136 -14.19 16.25 3.42
CA VAL A 136 -14.35 16.11 4.88
C VAL A 136 -13.73 17.32 5.60
N ALA A 137 -12.50 17.71 5.25
CA ALA A 137 -11.85 18.89 5.83
C ALA A 137 -12.64 20.18 5.52
N ALA A 138 -13.10 20.33 4.28
CA ALA A 138 -13.90 21.48 3.85
C ALA A 138 -15.21 21.59 4.66
N LYS A 139 -15.89 20.47 4.89
CA LYS A 139 -17.15 20.42 5.68
C LYS A 139 -16.92 20.81 7.15
N ILE A 140 -15.84 20.38 7.76
CA ILE A 140 -15.48 20.80 9.12
C ILE A 140 -15.15 22.28 9.15
N ASN A 141 -14.40 22.78 8.17
CA ASN A 141 -14.05 24.19 8.07
C ASN A 141 -15.27 25.09 7.85
N GLU A 142 -16.25 24.65 7.08
CA GLU A 142 -17.53 25.38 6.93
C GLU A 142 -18.24 25.57 8.29
N LYS A 143 -18.25 24.53 9.12
CA LYS A 143 -18.92 24.54 10.42
C LYS A 143 -18.17 25.33 11.48
N TYR A 144 -16.84 25.17 11.57
CA TYR A 144 -16.01 25.69 12.67
C TYR A 144 -15.13 26.87 12.28
N GLY A 145 -15.05 27.21 10.96
CA GLY A 145 -14.28 28.34 10.42
C GLY A 145 -12.78 28.07 10.37
N ASN A 146 -12.28 27.55 9.25
CA ASN A 146 -10.86 27.35 8.90
C ASN A 146 -9.99 26.83 10.04
N VAL A 147 -10.44 25.78 10.72
CA VAL A 147 -9.73 25.15 11.84
C VAL A 147 -8.94 23.91 11.42
N VAL A 148 -9.17 23.38 10.20
CA VAL A 148 -8.52 22.19 9.67
C VAL A 148 -7.63 22.56 8.49
N GLU A 149 -6.34 22.27 8.62
CA GLU A 149 -5.39 22.20 7.51
C GLU A 149 -5.08 20.74 7.21
N TYR A 150 -4.65 20.41 5.99
CA TYR A 150 -4.26 19.05 5.66
C TYR A 150 -3.10 19.01 4.67
N GLU A 151 -2.38 17.89 4.72
CA GLU A 151 -1.39 17.48 3.73
C GLU A 151 -1.83 16.16 3.13
N LEU A 152 -1.94 16.07 1.80
CA LEU A 152 -2.31 14.86 1.06
C LEU A 152 -1.20 14.53 0.06
N TYR A 153 -0.67 13.30 0.12
CA TYR A 153 0.33 12.84 -0.85
C TYR A 153 0.12 11.36 -1.22
N ASP A 154 0.51 11.03 -2.43
CA ASP A 154 0.49 9.66 -2.94
C ASP A 154 1.78 8.94 -2.54
N GLN A 155 1.64 7.70 -2.07
CA GLN A 155 2.77 6.87 -1.62
C GLN A 155 3.27 5.96 -2.74
N TYR A 156 2.36 5.28 -3.42
CA TYR A 156 2.61 4.41 -4.59
C TYR A 156 1.29 4.18 -5.36
N TYR A 157 1.41 3.55 -6.53
CA TYR A 157 0.28 3.23 -7.40
C TYR A 157 0.23 1.74 -7.70
N ASN A 158 -0.94 1.28 -8.15
CA ASN A 158 -1.18 -0.12 -8.52
C ASN A 158 -0.25 -0.53 -9.67
N MET A 159 0.66 -1.48 -9.41
CA MET A 159 1.58 -2.01 -10.44
C MET A 159 0.82 -2.70 -11.59
N GLY A 160 -0.38 -3.19 -11.36
CA GLY A 160 -1.24 -3.78 -12.39
C GLY A 160 -1.52 -2.84 -13.55
N ASP A 161 -1.55 -1.53 -13.30
CA ASP A 161 -1.74 -0.54 -14.38
C ASP A 161 -0.58 -0.51 -15.38
N VAL A 162 0.63 -0.84 -14.93
CA VAL A 162 1.82 -0.97 -15.79
C VAL A 162 1.91 -2.38 -16.38
N ILE A 163 1.77 -3.41 -15.54
CA ILE A 163 1.97 -4.82 -15.92
C ILE A 163 0.94 -5.30 -16.96
N LYS A 164 -0.28 -4.74 -16.94
CA LYS A 164 -1.33 -5.11 -17.92
C LYS A 164 -0.92 -4.84 -19.38
N GLU A 165 -0.02 -3.90 -19.63
CA GLU A 165 0.47 -3.56 -20.98
C GLU A 165 1.44 -4.63 -21.53
N ASP A 166 2.15 -5.34 -20.64
CA ASP A 166 3.04 -6.44 -20.99
C ASP A 166 3.04 -7.52 -19.91
N LYS A 167 2.22 -8.54 -20.09
CA LYS A 167 2.04 -9.64 -19.14
C LYS A 167 3.09 -10.75 -19.25
N ARG A 168 4.15 -10.61 -20.06
CA ARG A 168 5.18 -11.65 -20.19
C ARG A 168 5.76 -12.08 -18.85
N CYS A 169 6.01 -11.13 -17.95
CA CYS A 169 6.50 -11.43 -16.61
C CYS A 169 5.52 -12.29 -15.79
N VAL A 170 4.21 -12.05 -15.93
CA VAL A 170 3.16 -12.83 -15.24
C VAL A 170 3.09 -14.23 -15.83
N ASP A 171 3.03 -14.35 -17.17
CA ASP A 171 2.91 -15.64 -17.85
C ASP A 171 4.13 -16.53 -17.58
N VAL A 172 5.34 -15.96 -17.57
CA VAL A 172 6.58 -16.66 -17.22
C VAL A 172 6.56 -17.14 -15.79
N ALA A 173 6.16 -16.28 -14.83
CA ALA A 173 6.08 -16.65 -13.44
C ALA A 173 5.04 -17.73 -13.16
N GLU A 174 3.86 -17.61 -13.74
CA GLU A 174 2.80 -18.62 -13.62
C GLU A 174 3.25 -19.99 -14.13
N GLN A 175 3.90 -20.03 -15.28
CA GLN A 175 4.42 -21.27 -15.84
C GLN A 175 5.58 -21.84 -14.99
N ALA A 176 6.47 -20.97 -14.45
CA ALA A 176 7.56 -21.36 -13.60
C ALA A 176 7.08 -22.00 -12.28
N ILE A 177 6.06 -21.41 -11.66
CA ILE A 177 5.40 -21.96 -10.46
C ILE A 177 4.85 -23.37 -10.73
N LYS A 178 4.15 -23.54 -11.88
CA LYS A 178 3.67 -24.89 -12.31
C LYS A 178 4.80 -25.88 -12.52
N ASN A 179 5.90 -25.47 -13.15
CA ASN A 179 7.06 -26.31 -13.41
C ASN A 179 7.77 -26.72 -12.10
N ALA A 180 7.76 -25.86 -11.06
CA ALA A 180 8.24 -26.18 -9.73
C ALA A 180 7.31 -27.14 -8.96
N GLY A 181 6.21 -27.58 -9.57
CA GLY A 181 5.24 -28.49 -8.97
C GLY A 181 4.31 -27.81 -7.95
N VAL A 182 4.09 -26.53 -8.09
CA VAL A 182 3.21 -25.73 -7.23
C VAL A 182 2.01 -25.23 -8.04
N THR A 183 0.85 -25.13 -7.41
CA THR A 183 -0.35 -24.53 -8.02
C THR A 183 -0.29 -23.00 -7.87
N PRO A 184 -0.29 -22.23 -8.97
CA PRO A 184 -0.30 -20.77 -8.87
C PRO A 184 -1.58 -20.25 -8.21
N ILE A 185 -1.42 -19.24 -7.33
CA ILE A 185 -2.51 -18.50 -6.68
C ILE A 185 -2.35 -17.04 -7.10
N ILE A 186 -3.16 -16.61 -8.05
CA ILE A 186 -3.11 -15.22 -8.55
C ILE A 186 -4.10 -14.38 -7.77
N ILE A 187 -3.59 -13.48 -6.94
CA ILE A 187 -4.37 -12.59 -6.07
C ILE A 187 -3.76 -11.19 -6.05
N PRO A 188 -4.54 -10.13 -5.79
CA PRO A 188 -4.01 -8.80 -5.59
C PRO A 188 -3.36 -8.66 -4.21
N ILE A 189 -2.34 -7.82 -4.11
CA ILE A 189 -1.78 -7.40 -2.81
C ILE A 189 -2.68 -6.32 -2.20
N ARG A 190 -3.08 -6.50 -0.95
CA ARG A 190 -3.77 -5.45 -0.18
C ARG A 190 -2.78 -4.51 0.53
N GLY A 191 -1.74 -4.13 -0.17
CA GLY A 191 -0.64 -3.28 0.24
C GLY A 191 0.16 -2.85 -0.98
N GLY A 192 1.42 -2.54 -0.79
CA GLY A 192 2.41 -2.29 -1.83
C GLY A 192 3.70 -3.02 -1.49
N THR A 193 4.54 -3.20 -2.48
CA THR A 193 5.90 -3.73 -2.38
C THR A 193 6.85 -2.84 -3.17
N ASP A 194 8.13 -3.07 -3.10
CA ASP A 194 9.10 -2.41 -3.99
C ASP A 194 8.75 -2.62 -5.46
N GLY A 195 8.16 -3.76 -5.82
CA GLY A 195 7.66 -4.05 -7.17
C GLY A 195 6.66 -3.02 -7.69
N SER A 196 5.83 -2.45 -6.80
CA SER A 196 4.90 -1.38 -7.17
C SER A 196 5.64 -0.13 -7.67
N LYS A 197 6.67 0.33 -6.94
CA LYS A 197 7.48 1.49 -7.32
C LYS A 197 8.35 1.20 -8.56
N ILE A 198 9.02 0.05 -8.57
CA ILE A 198 9.93 -0.36 -9.66
C ILE A 198 9.15 -0.48 -10.98
N SER A 199 7.91 -0.97 -10.96
CA SER A 199 7.05 -1.04 -12.15
C SER A 199 6.85 0.34 -12.77
N TYR A 200 6.61 1.37 -11.96
CA TYR A 200 6.50 2.77 -12.43
C TYR A 200 7.82 3.41 -12.83
N MET A 201 8.96 2.79 -12.52
CA MET A 201 10.28 3.18 -13.04
C MET A 201 10.57 2.58 -14.44
N GLY A 202 9.61 1.82 -14.99
CA GLY A 202 9.67 1.23 -16.34
C GLY A 202 10.10 -0.23 -16.37
N ILE A 203 10.17 -0.92 -15.24
CA ILE A 203 10.48 -2.36 -15.18
C ILE A 203 9.27 -3.08 -14.54
N PRO A 204 8.37 -3.70 -15.35
CA PRO A 204 7.26 -4.48 -14.81
C PRO A 204 7.74 -5.52 -13.79
N THR A 205 7.29 -5.42 -12.54
CA THR A 205 7.87 -6.21 -11.43
C THR A 205 6.75 -6.82 -10.58
N PRO A 206 6.18 -7.97 -10.96
CA PRO A 206 5.26 -8.70 -10.12
C PRO A 206 5.98 -9.32 -8.93
N ASN A 207 5.20 -9.68 -7.91
CA ASN A 207 5.64 -10.25 -6.66
C ASN A 207 5.39 -11.77 -6.63
N ILE A 208 6.37 -12.54 -6.15
CA ILE A 208 6.32 -14.00 -6.08
C ILE A 208 6.48 -14.44 -4.63
N PHE A 209 5.81 -15.51 -4.24
CA PHE A 209 5.88 -16.12 -2.92
C PHE A 209 7.31 -16.45 -2.48
N VAL A 210 7.55 -16.37 -1.17
CA VAL A 210 8.82 -16.72 -0.53
C VAL A 210 8.69 -17.92 0.42
N GLY A 211 7.47 -18.32 0.75
CA GLY A 211 7.16 -19.39 1.68
C GLY A 211 7.13 -18.96 3.13
N GLY A 212 7.01 -17.66 3.39
CA GLY A 212 6.74 -17.11 4.71
C GLY A 212 5.25 -17.11 5.05
N GLU A 213 4.93 -17.06 6.32
CA GLU A 213 3.59 -17.06 6.88
C GLU A 213 3.53 -16.12 8.08
N ASN A 214 2.35 -15.56 8.35
CA ASN A 214 2.08 -14.65 9.47
C ASN A 214 2.97 -13.39 9.50
N PHE A 215 3.24 -12.82 8.32
CA PHE A 215 4.09 -11.63 8.17
C PHE A 215 3.69 -10.51 9.14
N HIS A 216 4.70 -9.82 9.69
CA HIS A 216 4.57 -8.75 10.70
C HIS A 216 3.92 -9.22 12.00
N GLY A 217 3.69 -10.51 12.17
CA GLY A 217 3.07 -11.09 13.36
C GLY A 217 4.10 -11.63 14.36
N GLN A 218 3.70 -11.76 15.61
CA GLN A 218 4.52 -12.36 16.67
C GLN A 218 4.93 -13.82 16.35
N TYR A 219 4.16 -14.53 15.54
CA TYR A 219 4.36 -15.92 15.17
C TYR A 219 4.71 -16.06 13.68
N GLU A 220 5.44 -15.10 13.13
CA GLU A 220 5.98 -15.18 11.78
C GLU A 220 6.96 -16.35 11.67
N PHE A 221 6.84 -17.12 10.59
CA PHE A 221 7.73 -18.25 10.33
C PHE A 221 7.90 -18.50 8.83
N SER A 222 8.95 -19.23 8.47
CA SER A 222 9.15 -19.75 7.13
C SER A 222 9.27 -21.27 7.17
N CYS A 223 8.69 -21.94 6.16
CA CYS A 223 8.79 -23.39 5.99
C CYS A 223 9.88 -23.69 4.96
N LEU A 224 10.83 -24.60 5.32
CA LEU A 224 11.95 -24.95 4.45
C LEU A 224 11.49 -25.51 3.11
N GLU A 225 10.44 -26.32 3.10
CA GLU A 225 9.86 -26.89 1.90
C GLU A 225 9.32 -25.80 0.98
N HIS A 226 8.65 -24.78 1.52
CA HIS A 226 8.11 -23.63 0.75
C HIS A 226 9.25 -22.75 0.21
N MET A 227 10.28 -22.48 1.03
CA MET A 227 11.47 -21.74 0.59
C MET A 227 12.18 -22.45 -0.57
N THR A 228 12.27 -23.81 -0.50
CA THR A 228 12.84 -24.62 -1.58
C THR A 228 12.02 -24.46 -2.86
N LYS A 229 10.69 -24.46 -2.76
CA LYS A 229 9.80 -24.24 -3.92
C LYS A 229 9.91 -22.82 -4.50
N ALA A 230 10.12 -21.82 -3.67
CA ALA A 230 10.42 -20.47 -4.14
C ALA A 230 11.75 -20.43 -4.92
N ALA A 231 12.79 -21.08 -4.41
CA ALA A 231 14.08 -21.20 -5.11
C ALA A 231 13.94 -21.98 -6.44
N ASP A 232 13.21 -23.11 -6.45
CA ASP A 232 12.90 -23.85 -7.68
C ASP A 232 12.19 -22.98 -8.71
N THR A 233 11.24 -22.15 -8.26
CA THR A 233 10.49 -21.20 -9.12
C THR A 233 11.43 -20.18 -9.75
N ILE A 234 12.39 -19.62 -9.02
CA ILE A 234 13.41 -18.71 -9.57
C ILE A 234 14.21 -19.39 -10.69
N VAL A 235 14.63 -20.65 -10.46
CA VAL A 235 15.37 -21.44 -11.46
C VAL A 235 14.52 -21.67 -12.71
N GLU A 236 13.24 -21.98 -12.56
CA GLU A 236 12.32 -22.16 -13.70
C GLU A 236 12.08 -20.87 -14.46
N ILE A 237 11.94 -19.73 -13.77
CA ILE A 237 11.89 -18.41 -14.41
C ILE A 237 13.11 -18.17 -15.28
N ALA A 238 14.31 -18.42 -14.74
CA ALA A 238 15.56 -18.24 -15.45
C ALA A 238 15.67 -19.14 -16.71
N LYS A 239 15.07 -20.35 -16.69
CA LYS A 239 14.98 -21.22 -17.86
C LYS A 239 13.99 -20.71 -18.90
N LEU A 240 12.83 -20.24 -18.47
CA LEU A 240 11.74 -19.78 -19.35
C LEU A 240 12.03 -18.41 -19.97
N ALA A 241 12.69 -17.51 -19.24
CA ALA A 241 13.07 -16.18 -19.73
C ALA A 241 14.18 -16.21 -20.80
N LYS A 242 14.49 -17.37 -21.33
CA LYS A 242 15.47 -17.55 -22.41
C LYS A 242 14.90 -16.96 -23.71
N LYS A 243 15.61 -15.99 -24.28
CA LYS A 243 15.37 -15.49 -25.64
C LYS A 243 15.81 -16.49 -26.70
#